data_7ebc5cc8a2bc11e3683c312cce4dfdbe
#
_entry.id   7ebc5cc8a2bc11e3683c312cce4dfdbe
#
_cell.length_a   1.000
_cell.length_b   1.000
_cell.length_c   1.000
_cell.angle_alpha   90.00
_cell.angle_beta   90.00
_cell.angle_gamma   90.00
#
_symmetry.space_group_name_H-M   'P 1'
#
loop_
_entity.id
_entity.type
_entity.pdbx_description
1 polymer ?
#
loop_
_entity_poly.entity_id
_entity_poly.type
_entity_poly.pdbx_seq_one_letter_code
_entity_poly.pdbx_strand_id
1 'polypeptide(L)'
;MAESSSNDRGSHSGSSSDNSVYFEAEVSPPNVDNATASSGIVERDLQTERTSGESSAVGTSSHSSSSSSQLTASARLTHNQALAAILAKLFDHRTPFRKKRKYINRLARVQDDGTVQFDVPGDIKPQQLDFGTGVVHGEPCDEKPSSGETEAEVLDIRPLQIVMLIVGTRGDVQPFVAIGKSLQEYGHRVRLATHANFKDFVLTAGLEFFPLGGDPKVLAGYMVKNKGFLPSGPSEISIQRNQIKEIIFSLLPACKEPDPDSEVPFKADAIIANPPAYGHSDVAEALKVPLHIFFTMPWTPTSEFPHPLSRVKQPIGYRLSYQIVDALIWLGIRDMINEFRKKMLKLRPITYLSGYYSSPPDVPYGYIWSPHLVPKPKDWGPKVDVVGFCFLDLASNYEPPDSLVEWLEAGEQPVYIGFGSLPLEEPEKITNIILQALEITRHRGIINRGWGGLGNLTEPSDSVYLVDNCPHDWLFQRCSAVVHHGGAGTTAAGLKAACPTTIVPFFGDQPFWGERVHARGVGPAPIPADEFSLEKLVDAIRFMLDPKVKERAVEIAKAMDGEDGVTGAVNAFHRHFPHNNSEDKPESLPARRGLFSIRRCFGHSSPYT
;
A
#
# COMPACT_ATOMS: atom_id res chain seq x y z
N MET A 1 62.18 -18.94 53.04
CA MET A 1 62.36 -20.28 52.49
C MET A 1 61.54 -20.25 51.18
N ALA A 2 62.18 -19.91 50.11
CA ALA A 2 62.78 -20.81 49.14
C ALA A 2 61.63 -21.31 48.22
N GLU A 3 61.59 -21.03 47.05
CA GLU A 3 62.35 -20.99 45.79
C GLU A 3 61.35 -21.38 44.68
N SER A 4 61.24 -20.60 43.71
CA SER A 4 61.82 -20.63 42.33
C SER A 4 61.05 -21.63 41.44
N SER A 5 60.64 -21.37 40.25
CA SER A 5 61.29 -20.89 39.03
C SER A 5 60.25 -20.90 37.91
N SER A 6 60.09 -19.87 37.15
CA SER A 6 60.62 -19.54 35.83
C SER A 6 59.94 -20.19 34.61
N ASN A 7 59.69 -19.29 33.64
CA ASN A 7 59.56 -19.46 32.16
C ASN A 7 58.21 -19.86 31.62
N ASP A 8 57.70 -19.37 30.52
CA ASP A 8 58.14 -18.37 29.54
C ASP A 8 56.96 -18.18 28.55
N ARG A 9 56.84 -16.98 28.02
CA ARG A 9 56.29 -16.61 26.68
C ARG A 9 54.88 -17.00 26.26
N GLY A 10 54.13 -15.96 25.89
CA GLY A 10 53.05 -16.05 24.94
C GLY A 10 52.10 -14.86 24.98
N SER A 11 52.55 -13.71 24.48
CA SER A 11 51.67 -12.59 24.14
C SER A 11 50.74 -12.96 22.97
N HIS A 12 49.43 -12.91 23.17
CA HIS A 12 48.49 -12.69 22.10
C HIS A 12 47.40 -11.69 22.55
N SER A 13 47.54 -10.51 22.00
CA SER A 13 46.50 -9.49 21.89
C SER A 13 45.31 -10.03 21.08
N GLY A 14 44.19 -10.28 21.75
CA GLY A 14 42.92 -10.56 21.10
C GLY A 14 42.15 -9.27 20.96
N SER A 15 42.19 -8.68 19.76
CA SER A 15 41.26 -7.67 19.34
C SER A 15 39.90 -8.34 19.07
N SER A 16 38.89 -7.96 19.84
CA SER A 16 37.49 -8.26 19.49
C SER A 16 37.09 -7.44 18.29
N SER A 17 37.09 -8.05 17.12
CA SER A 17 36.48 -7.51 15.94
C SER A 17 35.00 -7.86 15.96
N ASP A 18 34.15 -6.87 16.20
CA ASP A 18 32.72 -6.93 15.87
C ASP A 18 32.59 -7.09 14.36
N ASN A 19 32.27 -8.30 13.96
CA ASN A 19 31.87 -8.61 12.59
C ASN A 19 30.37 -8.33 12.42
N SER A 20 30.04 -7.13 11.97
CA SER A 20 28.77 -6.88 11.32
C SER A 20 28.80 -7.55 9.93
N VAL A 21 28.26 -8.76 9.86
CA VAL A 21 28.20 -9.54 8.61
C VAL A 21 27.13 -8.95 7.71
N TYR A 22 27.56 -8.15 6.74
CA TYR A 22 26.78 -7.84 5.55
C TYR A 22 27.03 -8.93 4.51
N PHE A 23 26.02 -9.74 4.23
CA PHE A 23 26.05 -10.68 3.10
C PHE A 23 25.89 -9.91 1.79
N GLU A 24 26.99 -9.69 1.10
CA GLU A 24 27.03 -9.49 -0.33
C GLU A 24 26.88 -10.86 -1.01
N ALA A 25 25.76 -11.10 -1.69
CA ALA A 25 25.62 -12.22 -2.60
C ALA A 25 25.98 -11.73 -4.01
N GLU A 26 27.19 -12.00 -4.44
CA GLU A 26 27.58 -11.92 -5.84
C GLU A 26 26.72 -12.90 -6.67
N VAL A 27 25.92 -12.37 -7.56
CA VAL A 27 25.27 -13.15 -8.62
C VAL A 27 25.94 -12.78 -9.95
N SER A 28 26.80 -13.69 -10.43
CA SER A 28 27.35 -13.62 -11.79
C SER A 28 26.24 -13.79 -12.83
N PRO A 29 26.28 -13.04 -13.95
CA PRO A 29 25.29 -13.18 -14.99
C PRO A 29 25.47 -14.49 -15.77
N PRO A 30 24.43 -15.14 -16.29
CA PRO A 30 24.55 -16.32 -17.12
C PRO A 30 25.07 -15.96 -18.51
N ASN A 31 26.04 -16.74 -18.97
CA ASN A 31 26.59 -16.73 -20.32
C ASN A 31 25.51 -16.90 -21.38
N VAL A 32 25.48 -16.00 -22.34
CA VAL A 32 24.70 -16.18 -23.57
C VAL A 32 25.64 -16.72 -24.62
N ASP A 33 25.50 -18.01 -24.95
CA ASP A 33 26.14 -18.63 -26.11
C ASP A 33 25.41 -18.22 -27.39
N ASN A 34 26.24 -17.80 -28.35
CA ASN A 34 25.88 -17.50 -29.73
C ASN A 34 25.35 -18.74 -30.48
N ALA A 35 24.22 -18.57 -31.13
CA ALA A 35 23.88 -19.38 -32.31
C ALA A 35 23.33 -18.50 -33.42
N THR A 36 24.17 -18.32 -34.41
CA THR A 36 23.89 -17.75 -35.72
C THR A 36 23.02 -18.67 -36.55
N ALA A 37 21.97 -18.15 -37.18
CA ALA A 37 21.51 -18.63 -38.50
C ALA A 37 20.66 -17.58 -39.22
N SER A 38 21.04 -17.36 -40.42
CA SER A 38 20.68 -16.41 -41.47
C SER A 38 19.34 -16.68 -42.17
N SER A 39 18.98 -15.66 -42.94
CA SER A 39 18.06 -15.58 -44.11
C SER A 39 16.63 -15.13 -43.77
N GLY A 40 15.99 -14.25 -44.48
CA GLY A 40 16.20 -13.63 -45.75
C GLY A 40 15.15 -12.55 -46.03
N ILE A 41 15.51 -11.63 -46.84
CA ILE A 41 14.87 -10.44 -47.37
C ILE A 41 13.51 -10.74 -48.05
N VAL A 42 12.51 -9.88 -47.85
CA VAL A 42 11.64 -9.38 -48.94
C VAL A 42 11.11 -7.98 -48.59
N GLU A 43 11.69 -7.00 -49.27
CA GLU A 43 11.12 -5.66 -49.49
C GLU A 43 9.90 -5.75 -50.42
N ARG A 44 8.90 -4.92 -50.17
CA ARG A 44 8.05 -4.37 -51.24
C ARG A 44 7.63 -2.96 -50.94
N ASP A 45 8.24 -2.07 -51.69
CA ASP A 45 7.82 -0.71 -51.99
C ASP A 45 6.37 -0.69 -52.55
N LEU A 46 5.64 0.36 -52.25
CA LEU A 46 4.74 1.03 -53.18
C LEU A 46 4.63 2.51 -52.82
N GLN A 47 5.15 3.30 -53.75
CA GLN A 47 5.11 4.76 -53.81
C GLN A 47 3.78 5.30 -54.34
N THR A 48 3.54 6.55 -53.91
CA THR A 48 2.98 7.72 -54.65
C THR A 48 1.53 7.72 -55.11
N GLU A 49 0.81 8.78 -54.76
CA GLU A 49 0.63 9.92 -55.64
C GLU A 49 0.05 11.16 -54.94
N ARG A 50 0.66 12.30 -55.25
CA ARG A 50 0.18 13.65 -54.98
C ARG A 50 -0.72 14.08 -56.16
N THR A 51 -1.83 14.76 -55.86
CA THR A 51 -2.29 15.82 -56.78
C THR A 51 -2.88 16.99 -56.00
N SER A 52 -2.40 18.14 -56.36
CA SER A 52 -2.77 19.49 -56.02
C SER A 52 -4.05 19.94 -56.73
N GLY A 53 -4.79 20.86 -56.10
CA GLY A 53 -5.88 21.58 -56.76
C GLY A 53 -6.46 22.67 -55.88
N GLU A 54 -5.99 23.90 -56.07
CA GLU A 54 -6.61 25.14 -55.58
C GLU A 54 -7.98 25.38 -56.22
N SER A 55 -8.93 25.97 -55.51
CA SER A 55 -9.62 27.18 -55.95
C SER A 55 -10.75 27.60 -54.99
N SER A 56 -10.69 28.88 -54.69
CA SER A 56 -11.60 29.77 -54.00
C SER A 56 -13.06 29.71 -54.38
N ALA A 57 -13.99 29.89 -53.41
CA ALA A 57 -15.13 30.83 -53.54
C ALA A 57 -15.84 31.06 -52.19
N VAL A 58 -16.11 32.31 -51.93
CA VAL A 58 -16.89 32.93 -50.87
C VAL A 58 -18.37 32.53 -50.95
N GLY A 59 -19.00 32.26 -49.79
CA GLY A 59 -20.44 32.07 -49.70
C GLY A 59 -20.94 31.99 -48.25
N THR A 60 -21.45 33.10 -47.77
CA THR A 60 -22.22 33.25 -46.54
C THR A 60 -23.47 32.41 -46.51
N SER A 61 -23.74 31.64 -45.46
CA SER A 61 -25.06 31.56 -44.82
C SER A 61 -25.05 30.74 -43.52
N SER A 62 -25.71 31.30 -42.56
CA SER A 62 -26.05 30.86 -41.21
C SER A 62 -26.98 29.64 -41.16
N HIS A 63 -26.96 28.98 -39.99
CA HIS A 63 -27.88 27.95 -39.47
C HIS A 63 -27.55 26.48 -39.76
N SER A 64 -26.96 25.82 -38.72
CA SER A 64 -27.39 24.53 -38.20
C SER A 64 -26.40 23.97 -37.14
N SER A 65 -26.43 24.52 -35.92
CA SER A 65 -25.66 24.01 -34.79
C SER A 65 -26.48 23.26 -33.72
N SER A 66 -27.73 22.83 -34.05
CA SER A 66 -28.61 22.16 -33.07
C SER A 66 -28.76 20.63 -33.24
N SER A 67 -28.28 20.04 -34.32
CA SER A 67 -28.49 18.60 -34.55
C SER A 67 -27.33 17.70 -34.09
N SER A 68 -26.09 18.22 -33.96
CA SER A 68 -24.94 17.41 -33.47
C SER A 68 -24.92 17.26 -31.95
N SER A 69 -25.45 18.23 -31.20
CA SER A 69 -25.53 18.15 -29.74
C SER A 69 -26.60 17.19 -29.22
N GLN A 70 -27.72 17.06 -29.97
CA GLN A 70 -28.78 16.12 -29.59
C GLN A 70 -28.40 14.65 -29.89
N LEU A 71 -27.69 14.38 -30.98
CA LEU A 71 -27.18 13.03 -31.27
C LEU A 71 -26.13 12.56 -30.29
N THR A 72 -25.25 13.46 -29.83
CA THR A 72 -24.25 13.13 -28.80
C THR A 72 -24.87 12.95 -27.41
N ALA A 73 -25.91 13.73 -27.06
CA ALA A 73 -26.64 13.57 -25.81
C ALA A 73 -27.44 12.25 -25.77
N SER A 74 -28.12 11.89 -26.86
CA SER A 74 -28.85 10.62 -26.96
C SER A 74 -27.92 9.41 -26.93
N ALA A 75 -26.77 9.47 -27.60
CA ALA A 75 -25.77 8.40 -27.56
C ALA A 75 -25.14 8.24 -26.16
N ARG A 76 -24.92 9.33 -25.43
CA ARG A 76 -24.48 9.32 -24.03
C ARG A 76 -25.53 8.74 -23.09
N LEU A 77 -26.81 9.08 -23.27
CA LEU A 77 -27.93 8.53 -22.47
C LEU A 77 -28.04 7.00 -22.63
N THR A 78 -27.93 6.49 -23.87
CA THR A 78 -27.99 5.04 -24.15
C THR A 78 -26.75 4.31 -23.61
N HIS A 79 -25.56 4.93 -23.65
CA HIS A 79 -24.35 4.37 -23.09
C HIS A 79 -24.44 4.28 -21.56
N ASN A 80 -24.94 5.31 -20.89
CA ASN A 80 -25.12 5.39 -19.45
C ASN A 80 -26.13 4.36 -18.93
N GLN A 81 -27.24 4.16 -19.64
CA GLN A 81 -28.22 3.11 -19.31
C GLN A 81 -27.62 1.70 -19.47
N ALA A 82 -26.81 1.48 -20.50
CA ALA A 82 -26.13 0.20 -20.70
C ALA A 82 -25.11 -0.09 -19.59
N LEU A 83 -24.38 0.93 -19.14
CA LEU A 83 -23.40 0.81 -18.06
C LEU A 83 -24.08 0.55 -16.71
N ALA A 84 -25.14 1.27 -16.36
CA ALA A 84 -25.94 1.02 -15.17
C ALA A 84 -26.51 -0.40 -15.15
N ALA A 85 -26.99 -0.90 -16.31
CA ALA A 85 -27.46 -2.27 -16.44
C ALA A 85 -26.35 -3.32 -16.28
N ILE A 86 -25.12 -3.01 -16.72
CA ILE A 86 -23.97 -3.88 -16.55
C ILE A 86 -23.55 -3.91 -15.07
N LEU A 87 -23.48 -2.75 -14.41
CA LEU A 87 -23.19 -2.65 -12.97
C LEU A 87 -24.24 -3.42 -12.14
N ALA A 88 -25.52 -3.23 -12.39
CA ALA A 88 -26.58 -3.96 -11.72
C ALA A 88 -26.40 -5.49 -11.87
N LYS A 89 -26.02 -5.98 -13.06
CA LYS A 89 -25.76 -7.41 -13.30
C LYS A 89 -24.47 -7.90 -12.65
N LEU A 90 -23.46 -7.05 -12.50
CA LEU A 90 -22.20 -7.40 -11.84
C LEU A 90 -22.43 -7.76 -10.36
N PHE A 91 -23.28 -7.00 -9.69
CA PHE A 91 -23.58 -7.17 -8.28
C PHE A 91 -24.78 -8.07 -7.99
N ASP A 92 -25.57 -8.45 -9.01
CA ASP A 92 -26.65 -9.41 -8.85
C ASP A 92 -26.13 -10.80 -8.50
N HIS A 93 -26.54 -11.31 -7.33
CA HIS A 93 -26.16 -12.64 -6.83
C HIS A 93 -26.56 -13.80 -7.75
N ARG A 94 -27.55 -13.61 -8.61
CA ARG A 94 -28.04 -14.61 -9.56
C ARG A 94 -27.20 -14.70 -10.83
N THR A 95 -26.36 -13.69 -11.10
CA THR A 95 -25.52 -13.68 -12.31
C THR A 95 -24.34 -14.64 -12.19
N PRO A 96 -24.19 -15.62 -13.12
CA PRO A 96 -23.08 -16.56 -13.11
C PRO A 96 -21.71 -15.89 -13.20
N PHE A 97 -20.72 -16.40 -12.48
CA PHE A 97 -19.36 -15.87 -12.39
C PHE A 97 -18.69 -15.59 -13.74
N ARG A 98 -18.83 -16.50 -14.74
CA ARG A 98 -18.28 -16.27 -16.09
C ARG A 98 -18.86 -15.02 -16.78
N LYS A 99 -20.11 -14.69 -16.50
CA LYS A 99 -20.75 -13.49 -17.02
C LYS A 99 -20.26 -12.24 -16.27
N LYS A 100 -20.09 -12.32 -14.94
CA LYS A 100 -19.56 -11.24 -14.12
C LYS A 100 -18.16 -10.82 -14.57
N ARG A 101 -17.26 -11.79 -14.82
CA ARG A 101 -15.92 -11.52 -15.37
C ARG A 101 -15.97 -10.76 -16.70
N LYS A 102 -16.91 -11.13 -17.61
CA LYS A 102 -17.08 -10.39 -18.87
C LYS A 102 -17.57 -8.95 -18.65
N TYR A 103 -18.37 -8.71 -17.61
CA TYR A 103 -18.84 -7.37 -17.29
C TYR A 103 -17.72 -6.53 -16.68
N ILE A 104 -16.92 -7.05 -15.77
CA ILE A 104 -15.75 -6.35 -15.21
C ILE A 104 -14.79 -5.95 -16.32
N ASN A 105 -14.43 -6.87 -17.22
CA ASN A 105 -13.52 -6.58 -18.33
C ASN A 105 -14.08 -5.57 -19.37
N ARG A 106 -15.37 -5.28 -19.32
CA ARG A 106 -15.98 -4.22 -20.14
C ARG A 106 -16.01 -2.87 -19.45
N LEU A 107 -16.06 -2.87 -18.13
CA LEU A 107 -16.19 -1.66 -17.31
C LEU A 107 -14.83 -1.07 -16.94
N ALA A 108 -13.90 -1.94 -16.58
CA ALA A 108 -12.63 -1.55 -16.05
C ALA A 108 -11.52 -1.91 -17.03
N ARG A 109 -10.67 -0.94 -17.35
CA ARG A 109 -9.40 -1.14 -18.05
C ARG A 109 -8.30 -1.09 -17.01
N VAL A 110 -7.50 -2.13 -17.00
CA VAL A 110 -6.28 -2.10 -16.23
C VAL A 110 -5.24 -1.39 -17.06
N GLN A 111 -4.61 -0.38 -16.49
CA GLN A 111 -3.55 0.40 -17.10
C GLN A 111 -2.22 -0.34 -16.97
N ASP A 112 -1.22 0.06 -17.75
CA ASP A 112 0.11 -0.52 -17.73
C ASP A 112 0.82 -0.35 -16.37
N ASP A 113 0.39 0.64 -15.57
CA ASP A 113 0.86 0.86 -14.20
C ASP A 113 0.09 0.06 -13.13
N GLY A 114 -0.69 -0.92 -13.55
CA GLY A 114 -1.48 -1.79 -12.68
C GLY A 114 -2.65 -1.12 -11.98
N THR A 115 -2.93 0.15 -12.26
CA THR A 115 -4.11 0.83 -11.75
C THR A 115 -5.33 0.51 -12.61
N VAL A 116 -6.52 0.65 -12.03
CA VAL A 116 -7.78 0.37 -12.71
C VAL A 116 -8.45 1.68 -13.11
N GLN A 117 -8.64 1.87 -14.40
CA GLN A 117 -9.42 2.99 -14.93
C GLN A 117 -10.82 2.52 -15.31
N PHE A 118 -11.82 3.29 -14.92
CA PHE A 118 -13.19 3.17 -15.43
C PHE A 118 -13.87 4.53 -15.40
N ASP A 119 -14.77 4.74 -16.36
CA ASP A 119 -15.53 5.98 -16.47
C ASP A 119 -16.91 5.77 -15.86
N VAL A 120 -17.27 6.64 -14.91
CA VAL A 120 -18.62 6.67 -14.33
C VAL A 120 -19.43 7.73 -15.05
N PRO A 121 -20.59 7.38 -15.62
CA PRO A 121 -21.47 8.37 -16.23
C PRO A 121 -21.96 9.40 -15.21
N GLY A 122 -21.90 10.70 -15.58
CA GLY A 122 -22.19 11.81 -14.66
C GLY A 122 -23.65 11.95 -14.20
N ASP A 123 -24.56 11.22 -14.81
CA ASP A 123 -26.01 11.25 -14.56
C ASP A 123 -26.51 10.11 -13.65
N ILE A 124 -25.61 9.24 -13.14
CA ILE A 124 -25.96 8.19 -12.18
C ILE A 124 -26.02 8.79 -10.77
N LYS A 125 -27.17 8.63 -10.09
CA LYS A 125 -27.33 9.08 -8.71
C LYS A 125 -26.43 8.24 -7.78
N PRO A 126 -25.75 8.85 -6.77
CA PRO A 126 -24.88 8.13 -5.83
C PRO A 126 -25.55 6.93 -5.17
N GLN A 127 -26.85 7.03 -4.84
CA GLN A 127 -27.64 5.96 -4.25
C GLN A 127 -27.82 4.72 -5.15
N GLN A 128 -27.66 4.87 -6.47
CA GLN A 128 -27.75 3.76 -7.43
C GLN A 128 -26.44 2.99 -7.55
N LEU A 129 -25.35 3.54 -7.05
CA LEU A 129 -24.01 2.93 -7.04
C LEU A 129 -23.68 2.27 -5.70
N ASP A 130 -24.54 2.43 -4.70
CA ASP A 130 -24.38 1.73 -3.40
C ASP A 130 -25.06 0.35 -3.47
N PHE A 131 -24.27 -0.66 -3.74
CA PHE A 131 -24.72 -2.04 -3.91
C PHE A 131 -24.80 -2.82 -2.59
N GLY A 132 -25.06 -2.11 -1.48
CA GLY A 132 -25.46 -2.75 -0.23
C GLY A 132 -24.39 -3.62 0.42
N THR A 133 -23.18 -3.13 0.57
CA THR A 133 -22.35 -3.57 1.70
C THR A 133 -23.00 -3.00 2.94
N GLY A 134 -23.69 -3.81 3.74
CA GLY A 134 -24.59 -3.43 4.82
C GLY A 134 -24.01 -2.53 5.93
N VAL A 135 -23.45 -1.41 5.54
CA VAL A 135 -23.16 -0.30 6.43
C VAL A 135 -24.48 0.41 6.66
N VAL A 136 -25.06 0.16 7.80
CA VAL A 136 -26.16 0.94 8.34
C VAL A 136 -25.68 2.39 8.31
N HIS A 137 -26.36 3.24 7.52
CA HIS A 137 -26.22 4.69 7.64
C HIS A 137 -26.63 5.06 9.07
N GLY A 138 -25.64 5.23 9.95
CA GLY A 138 -25.84 6.00 11.15
C GLY A 138 -26.20 7.40 10.70
N GLU A 139 -27.33 7.93 11.18
CA GLU A 139 -27.63 9.35 11.04
C GLU A 139 -26.40 10.15 11.47
N PRO A 140 -26.09 11.28 10.82
CA PRO A 140 -24.97 12.11 11.20
C PRO A 140 -25.22 12.56 12.66
N CYS A 141 -24.51 11.95 13.59
CA CYS A 141 -24.44 12.46 14.95
C CYS A 141 -23.64 13.75 14.86
N ASP A 142 -24.29 14.88 15.13
CA ASP A 142 -23.65 16.15 15.43
C ASP A 142 -22.87 16.00 16.76
N GLU A 143 -21.75 15.28 16.72
CA GLU A 143 -20.79 15.31 17.80
C GLU A 143 -19.98 16.61 17.66
N LYS A 144 -20.28 17.56 18.53
CA LYS A 144 -19.40 18.68 18.84
C LYS A 144 -18.01 18.10 19.17
N PRO A 145 -16.90 18.73 18.71
CA PRO A 145 -15.59 18.33 19.15
C PRO A 145 -15.52 18.50 20.67
N SER A 146 -15.61 17.43 21.40
CA SER A 146 -15.31 17.43 22.82
C SER A 146 -13.80 17.53 22.96
N SER A 147 -13.33 18.74 23.19
CA SER A 147 -12.04 18.98 23.84
C SER A 147 -12.19 18.53 25.29
N GLY A 148 -12.11 17.27 25.55
CA GLY A 148 -12.04 16.65 26.84
C GLY A 148 -10.93 15.63 26.75
N GLU A 149 -9.83 15.90 27.42
CA GLU A 149 -8.87 14.89 27.84
C GLU A 149 -9.67 13.85 28.66
N THR A 150 -10.17 12.84 27.97
CA THR A 150 -10.67 11.66 28.66
C THR A 150 -9.40 10.95 29.10
N GLU A 151 -9.11 10.97 30.40
CA GLU A 151 -8.17 10.05 31.02
C GLU A 151 -8.43 8.68 30.42
N ALA A 152 -7.40 8.12 29.77
CA ALA A 152 -7.48 6.79 29.18
C ALA A 152 -7.82 5.83 30.33
N GLU A 153 -9.07 5.37 30.39
CA GLU A 153 -9.39 4.21 31.20
C GLU A 153 -8.40 3.13 30.78
N VAL A 154 -7.48 2.79 31.68
CA VAL A 154 -6.56 1.67 31.50
C VAL A 154 -7.44 0.42 31.46
N LEU A 155 -7.79 0.03 30.24
CA LEU A 155 -8.53 -1.21 30.02
C LEU A 155 -7.63 -2.34 30.50
N ASP A 156 -8.02 -2.99 31.60
CA ASP A 156 -7.32 -4.15 32.18
C ASP A 156 -7.52 -5.36 31.24
N ILE A 157 -6.71 -5.39 30.18
CA ILE A 157 -6.69 -6.51 29.24
C ILE A 157 -5.65 -7.52 29.71
N ARG A 158 -6.11 -8.76 29.98
CA ARG A 158 -5.19 -9.85 30.31
C ARG A 158 -4.07 -9.98 29.26
N PRO A 159 -2.88 -10.44 29.63
CA PRO A 159 -1.83 -10.77 28.67
C PRO A 159 -2.32 -11.69 27.55
N LEU A 160 -2.12 -11.30 26.30
CA LEU A 160 -2.53 -12.01 25.09
C LEU A 160 -1.32 -12.53 24.32
N GLN A 161 -1.51 -13.60 23.57
CA GLN A 161 -0.60 -14.01 22.49
C GLN A 161 -1.12 -13.41 21.18
N ILE A 162 -0.45 -12.38 20.68
CA ILE A 162 -0.84 -11.64 19.49
C ILE A 162 0.07 -12.04 18.32
N VAL A 163 -0.51 -12.45 17.20
CA VAL A 163 0.22 -12.64 15.95
C VAL A 163 -0.07 -11.49 15.00
N MET A 164 0.98 -10.91 14.44
CA MET A 164 0.91 -9.90 13.38
C MET A 164 1.24 -10.54 12.04
N LEU A 165 0.28 -10.61 11.13
CA LEU A 165 0.43 -11.21 9.79
C LEU A 165 0.70 -10.08 8.78
N ILE A 166 1.97 -9.81 8.49
CA ILE A 166 2.39 -8.63 7.73
C ILE A 166 3.15 -9.04 6.46
N VAL A 167 2.58 -8.68 5.32
CA VAL A 167 3.10 -8.96 3.99
C VAL A 167 3.47 -7.65 3.30
N GLY A 168 4.67 -7.57 2.74
CA GLY A 168 5.12 -6.41 1.98
C GLY A 168 6.61 -6.14 2.10
N THR A 169 7.00 -4.89 1.90
CA THR A 169 8.37 -4.39 1.97
C THR A 169 8.73 -3.93 3.39
N ARG A 170 9.96 -3.44 3.58
CA ARG A 170 10.38 -2.86 4.86
C ARG A 170 9.44 -1.75 5.35
N GLY A 171 8.92 -0.93 4.43
CA GLY A 171 7.97 0.14 4.78
C GLY A 171 6.65 -0.37 5.35
N ASP A 172 6.24 -1.60 4.95
CA ASP A 172 5.05 -2.25 5.50
C ASP A 172 5.34 -2.90 6.87
N VAL A 173 6.54 -3.42 7.08
CA VAL A 173 6.92 -4.16 8.31
C VAL A 173 7.30 -3.23 9.46
N GLN A 174 8.01 -2.15 9.17
CA GLN A 174 8.57 -1.24 10.18
C GLN A 174 7.54 -0.64 11.14
N PRO A 175 6.35 -0.17 10.73
CA PRO A 175 5.31 0.30 11.65
C PRO A 175 4.86 -0.77 12.65
N PHE A 176 4.80 -2.03 12.21
CA PHE A 176 4.36 -3.13 13.06
C PHE A 176 5.42 -3.58 14.04
N VAL A 177 6.70 -3.34 13.75
CA VAL A 177 7.77 -3.50 14.77
C VAL A 177 7.54 -2.50 15.89
N ALA A 178 7.26 -1.23 15.59
CA ALA A 178 6.98 -0.21 16.62
C ALA A 178 5.73 -0.55 17.44
N ILE A 179 4.62 -0.90 16.77
CA ILE A 179 3.36 -1.31 17.42
C ILE A 179 3.60 -2.56 18.28
N GLY A 180 4.36 -3.54 17.78
CA GLY A 180 4.64 -4.80 18.50
C GLY A 180 5.45 -4.60 19.77
N LYS A 181 6.45 -3.73 19.73
CA LYS A 181 7.22 -3.35 20.93
C LYS A 181 6.32 -2.70 21.99
N SER A 182 5.48 -1.77 21.58
CA SER A 182 4.56 -1.11 22.50
C SER A 182 3.53 -2.10 23.06
N LEU A 183 2.99 -3.03 22.27
CA LEU A 183 2.12 -4.09 22.80
C LEU A 183 2.82 -5.01 23.82
N GLN A 184 4.14 -5.24 23.69
CA GLN A 184 4.89 -5.99 24.71
C GLN A 184 4.99 -5.22 26.04
N GLU A 185 5.06 -3.88 26.00
CA GLU A 185 5.04 -3.03 27.21
C GLU A 185 3.74 -3.19 28.01
N TYR A 186 2.65 -3.55 27.36
CA TYR A 186 1.39 -3.93 28.00
C TYR A 186 1.33 -5.40 28.47
N GLY A 187 2.46 -6.13 28.38
CA GLY A 187 2.57 -7.51 28.83
C GLY A 187 2.09 -8.57 27.82
N HIS A 188 1.80 -8.19 26.59
CA HIS A 188 1.41 -9.15 25.54
C HIS A 188 2.64 -9.87 24.98
N ARG A 189 2.48 -11.16 24.62
CA ARG A 189 3.46 -11.89 23.81
C ARG A 189 3.16 -11.62 22.34
N VAL A 190 4.10 -11.00 21.63
CA VAL A 190 3.90 -10.56 20.26
C VAL A 190 4.79 -11.33 19.31
N ARG A 191 4.18 -12.00 18.32
CA ARG A 191 4.84 -12.65 17.20
C ARG A 191 4.61 -11.83 15.93
N LEU A 192 5.68 -11.37 15.29
CA LEU A 192 5.61 -10.74 13.97
C LEU A 192 5.91 -11.78 12.88
N ALA A 193 4.87 -12.20 12.19
CA ALA A 193 4.97 -13.10 11.05
C ALA A 193 5.10 -12.29 9.77
N THR A 194 6.25 -12.37 9.11
CA THR A 194 6.57 -11.65 7.89
C THR A 194 7.60 -12.41 7.05
N HIS A 195 8.06 -11.86 5.93
CA HIS A 195 8.99 -12.52 5.03
C HIS A 195 10.35 -12.79 5.68
N ALA A 196 11.00 -13.87 5.26
CA ALA A 196 12.24 -14.38 5.86
C ALA A 196 13.40 -13.37 5.90
N ASN A 197 13.47 -12.48 4.91
CA ASN A 197 14.50 -11.43 4.82
C ASN A 197 14.38 -10.34 5.91
N PHE A 198 13.32 -10.33 6.70
CA PHE A 198 13.15 -9.40 7.84
C PHE A 198 13.42 -10.06 9.19
N LYS A 199 13.90 -11.32 9.22
CA LYS A 199 14.14 -12.07 10.47
C LYS A 199 15.01 -11.26 11.45
N ASP A 200 16.18 -10.85 11.01
CA ASP A 200 17.13 -10.14 11.87
C ASP A 200 16.57 -8.80 12.35
N PHE A 201 15.88 -8.09 11.49
CA PHE A 201 15.23 -6.81 11.83
C PHE A 201 14.16 -6.98 12.93
N VAL A 202 13.37 -8.05 12.88
CA VAL A 202 12.33 -8.35 13.88
C VAL A 202 12.96 -8.82 15.20
N LEU A 203 13.92 -9.74 15.14
CA LEU A 203 14.59 -10.28 16.32
C LEU A 203 15.42 -9.22 17.06
N THR A 204 16.12 -8.35 16.32
CA THR A 204 16.89 -7.23 16.94
C THR A 204 15.97 -6.25 17.67
N ALA A 205 14.72 -6.12 17.23
CA ALA A 205 13.73 -5.31 17.93
C ALA A 205 13.12 -5.99 19.18
N GLY A 206 13.48 -7.26 19.46
CA GLY A 206 13.00 -8.03 20.61
C GLY A 206 11.63 -8.68 20.43
N LEU A 207 11.16 -8.78 19.18
CA LEU A 207 9.89 -9.46 18.84
C LEU A 207 10.15 -10.91 18.43
N GLU A 208 9.18 -11.79 18.68
CA GLU A 208 9.19 -13.16 18.17
C GLU A 208 8.95 -13.15 16.65
N PHE A 209 9.78 -13.87 15.90
CA PHE A 209 9.69 -13.93 14.44
C PHE A 209 9.07 -15.24 13.94
N PHE A 210 8.21 -15.19 12.92
CA PHE A 210 7.75 -16.37 12.20
C PHE A 210 7.81 -16.13 10.68
N PRO A 211 8.42 -17.01 9.86
CA PRO A 211 8.55 -16.80 8.43
C PRO A 211 7.21 -17.02 7.71
N LEU A 212 6.77 -16.02 6.95
CA LEU A 212 5.74 -16.18 5.93
C LEU A 212 6.37 -16.60 4.60
N GLY A 213 5.60 -17.33 3.80
CA GLY A 213 6.01 -17.70 2.45
C GLY A 213 6.12 -16.48 1.52
N GLY A 214 6.67 -16.74 0.32
CA GLY A 214 6.88 -15.72 -0.70
C GLY A 214 8.12 -14.85 -0.47
N ASP A 215 8.66 -14.31 -1.57
CA ASP A 215 9.82 -13.42 -1.55
C ASP A 215 9.39 -11.99 -1.88
N PRO A 216 9.58 -11.00 -0.98
CA PRO A 216 9.20 -9.63 -1.22
C PRO A 216 10.01 -8.96 -2.34
N LYS A 217 11.26 -9.39 -2.60
CA LYS A 217 12.05 -8.87 -3.72
C LYS A 217 11.45 -9.29 -5.06
N VAL A 218 11.02 -10.56 -5.16
CA VAL A 218 10.34 -11.08 -6.35
C VAL A 218 9.02 -10.35 -6.58
N LEU A 219 8.23 -10.16 -5.52
CA LEU A 219 6.97 -9.43 -5.60
C LEU A 219 7.15 -7.96 -5.96
N ALA A 220 8.11 -7.26 -5.34
CA ALA A 220 8.42 -5.87 -5.65
C ALA A 220 8.98 -5.70 -7.07
N GLY A 221 9.93 -6.54 -7.49
CA GLY A 221 10.46 -6.54 -8.86
C GLY A 221 9.37 -6.78 -9.90
N TYR A 222 8.44 -7.67 -9.60
CA TYR A 222 7.26 -7.92 -10.43
C TYR A 222 6.37 -6.67 -10.53
N MET A 223 6.10 -5.99 -9.42
CA MET A 223 5.27 -4.78 -9.40
C MET A 223 5.92 -3.62 -10.18
N VAL A 224 7.23 -3.47 -10.09
CA VAL A 224 7.97 -2.45 -10.86
C VAL A 224 7.91 -2.77 -12.35
N LYS A 225 8.27 -4.01 -12.75
CA LYS A 225 8.28 -4.45 -14.15
C LYS A 225 6.92 -4.31 -14.85
N ASN A 226 5.84 -4.63 -14.12
CA ASN A 226 4.47 -4.59 -14.65
C ASN A 226 3.74 -3.29 -14.30
N LYS A 227 4.45 -2.31 -13.72
CA LYS A 227 3.87 -1.06 -13.21
C LYS A 227 2.62 -1.27 -12.33
N GLY A 228 2.56 -2.41 -11.62
CA GLY A 228 1.45 -2.79 -10.75
C GLY A 228 1.23 -4.28 -10.56
N PHE A 229 0.04 -4.68 -10.10
CA PHE A 229 -0.29 -6.06 -9.72
C PHE A 229 -0.62 -7.01 -10.87
N LEU A 230 -0.76 -6.53 -12.10
CA LEU A 230 -1.22 -7.35 -13.21
C LEU A 230 -0.06 -7.82 -14.09
N PRO A 231 0.01 -9.13 -14.38
CA PRO A 231 1.11 -9.71 -15.14
C PRO A 231 1.04 -9.33 -16.62
N SER A 232 2.20 -9.03 -17.20
CA SER A 232 2.36 -8.76 -18.63
C SER A 232 2.33 -10.04 -19.47
N GLY A 233 2.56 -11.23 -18.88
CA GLY A 233 2.61 -12.49 -19.63
C GLY A 233 2.19 -13.74 -18.85
N PRO A 234 1.85 -14.85 -19.56
CA PRO A 234 1.35 -16.08 -18.94
C PRO A 234 2.33 -16.77 -17.97
N SER A 235 3.64 -16.71 -18.24
CA SER A 235 4.69 -17.30 -17.39
C SER A 235 4.81 -16.56 -16.04
N GLU A 236 4.69 -15.24 -16.07
CA GLU A 236 4.74 -14.40 -14.88
C GLU A 236 3.52 -14.61 -13.98
N ILE A 237 2.35 -14.88 -14.56
CA ILE A 237 1.13 -15.22 -13.80
C ILE A 237 1.39 -16.39 -12.88
N SER A 238 2.08 -17.43 -13.39
CA SER A 238 2.33 -18.65 -12.60
C SER A 238 3.26 -18.37 -11.42
N ILE A 239 4.32 -17.60 -11.62
CA ILE A 239 5.29 -17.24 -10.56
C ILE A 239 4.60 -16.42 -9.48
N GLN A 240 3.91 -15.35 -9.86
CA GLN A 240 3.19 -14.48 -8.92
C GLN A 240 2.14 -15.27 -8.11
N ARG A 241 1.37 -16.12 -8.78
CA ARG A 241 0.35 -16.92 -8.11
C ARG A 241 0.93 -17.92 -7.12
N ASN A 242 2.10 -18.49 -7.41
CA ASN A 242 2.79 -19.37 -6.47
C ASN A 242 3.25 -18.61 -5.24
N GLN A 243 3.86 -17.42 -5.41
CA GLN A 243 4.25 -16.55 -4.31
C GLN A 243 3.05 -16.19 -3.40
N ILE A 244 1.94 -15.76 -4.00
CA ILE A 244 0.71 -15.45 -3.24
C ILE A 244 0.16 -16.71 -2.53
N LYS A 245 0.22 -17.87 -3.18
CA LYS A 245 -0.23 -19.13 -2.57
C LYS A 245 0.63 -19.53 -1.37
N GLU A 246 1.94 -19.41 -1.47
CA GLU A 246 2.87 -19.68 -0.36
C GLU A 246 2.57 -18.75 0.84
N ILE A 247 2.33 -17.46 0.58
CA ILE A 247 1.90 -16.51 1.63
C ILE A 247 0.62 -17.00 2.29
N ILE A 248 -0.44 -17.26 1.51
CA ILE A 248 -1.74 -17.69 2.04
C ILE A 248 -1.61 -18.95 2.92
N PHE A 249 -0.83 -19.93 2.46
CA PHE A 249 -0.71 -21.20 3.17
C PHE A 249 0.18 -21.13 4.42
N SER A 250 1.04 -20.12 4.57
CA SER A 250 1.87 -19.89 5.76
C SER A 250 1.14 -19.16 6.90
N LEU A 251 -0.04 -18.55 6.64
CA LEU A 251 -0.75 -17.77 7.66
C LEU A 251 -1.25 -18.61 8.84
N LEU A 252 -1.80 -19.79 8.59
CA LEU A 252 -2.30 -20.65 9.67
C LEU A 252 -1.17 -21.21 10.56
N PRO A 253 -0.04 -21.72 10.02
CA PRO A 253 1.16 -22.06 10.78
C PRO A 253 1.60 -20.94 11.71
N ALA A 254 1.71 -19.71 11.21
CA ALA A 254 2.13 -18.54 12.00
C ALA A 254 1.28 -18.31 13.27
N CYS A 255 -0.01 -18.70 13.23
CA CYS A 255 -0.95 -18.50 14.34
C CYS A 255 -0.93 -19.61 15.40
N LYS A 256 -0.31 -20.77 15.13
CA LYS A 256 -0.45 -21.95 16.01
C LYS A 256 0.79 -22.80 16.18
N GLU A 257 1.79 -22.68 15.30
CA GLU A 257 3.01 -23.48 15.42
C GLU A 257 3.96 -22.87 16.47
N PRO A 258 4.79 -23.69 17.13
CA PRO A 258 5.81 -23.21 18.05
C PRO A 258 6.72 -22.18 17.38
N ASP A 259 7.43 -21.43 18.20
CA ASP A 259 8.49 -20.54 17.73
C ASP A 259 9.58 -21.35 17.03
N PRO A 260 10.01 -20.98 15.81
CA PRO A 260 10.94 -21.79 15.03
C PRO A 260 12.35 -21.94 15.66
N ASP A 261 12.78 -20.97 16.48
CA ASP A 261 14.11 -20.96 17.08
C ASP A 261 14.11 -21.51 18.53
N SER A 262 13.09 -21.19 19.33
CA SER A 262 13.00 -21.58 20.75
C SER A 262 12.11 -22.79 21.01
N GLU A 263 11.36 -23.28 20.02
CA GLU A 263 10.35 -24.34 20.13
C GLU A 263 9.24 -24.08 21.18
N VAL A 264 9.15 -22.85 21.70
CA VAL A 264 8.11 -22.47 22.67
C VAL A 264 6.73 -22.47 21.99
N PRO A 265 5.76 -23.23 22.55
CA PRO A 265 4.42 -23.28 21.97
C PRO A 265 3.78 -21.90 21.82
N PHE A 266 3.08 -21.69 20.71
CA PHE A 266 2.34 -20.47 20.42
C PHE A 266 0.91 -20.78 19.98
N LYS A 267 -0.02 -19.99 20.47
CA LYS A 267 -1.42 -20.04 20.04
C LYS A 267 -2.00 -18.65 20.09
N ALA A 268 -2.34 -18.09 18.94
CA ALA A 268 -2.88 -16.76 18.85
C ALA A 268 -4.20 -16.60 19.63
N ASP A 269 -4.27 -15.59 20.47
CA ASP A 269 -5.50 -15.07 21.12
C ASP A 269 -6.14 -13.96 20.26
N ALA A 270 -5.32 -13.26 19.45
CA ALA A 270 -5.75 -12.21 18.53
C ALA A 270 -4.84 -12.16 17.29
N ILE A 271 -5.38 -11.67 16.19
CA ILE A 271 -4.66 -11.44 14.93
C ILE A 271 -4.68 -9.95 14.62
N ILE A 272 -3.51 -9.38 14.37
CA ILE A 272 -3.33 -8.11 13.67
C ILE A 272 -2.84 -8.44 12.26
N ALA A 273 -3.38 -7.79 11.23
CA ALA A 273 -2.97 -8.07 9.86
C ALA A 273 -2.99 -6.82 8.99
N ASN A 274 -2.25 -6.87 7.88
CA ASN A 274 -2.45 -5.92 6.78
C ASN A 274 -3.19 -6.58 5.61
N PRO A 275 -3.91 -5.84 4.75
CA PRO A 275 -4.70 -6.40 3.65
C PRO A 275 -3.94 -7.31 2.68
N PRO A 276 -2.64 -7.08 2.36
CA PRO A 276 -1.88 -8.00 1.50
C PRO A 276 -1.70 -9.43 2.04
N ALA A 277 -1.90 -9.66 3.33
CA ALA A 277 -1.91 -11.00 3.93
C ALA A 277 -3.22 -11.73 3.61
N TYR A 278 -3.50 -11.94 2.33
CA TYR A 278 -4.74 -12.54 1.84
C TYR A 278 -5.02 -13.88 2.52
N GLY A 279 -6.18 -13.99 3.18
CA GLY A 279 -6.56 -15.17 3.97
C GLY A 279 -6.57 -14.93 5.49
N HIS A 280 -6.12 -13.76 5.97
CA HIS A 280 -6.14 -13.40 7.40
C HIS A 280 -7.55 -13.52 8.02
N SER A 281 -8.59 -13.07 7.32
CA SER A 281 -9.98 -13.18 7.76
C SER A 281 -10.45 -14.64 7.83
N ASP A 282 -9.98 -15.49 6.92
CA ASP A 282 -10.31 -16.91 6.89
C ASP A 282 -9.64 -17.66 8.06
N VAL A 283 -8.41 -17.27 8.41
CA VAL A 283 -7.71 -17.83 9.58
C VAL A 283 -8.40 -17.39 10.86
N ALA A 284 -8.77 -16.11 10.99
CA ALA A 284 -9.52 -15.60 12.14
C ALA A 284 -10.86 -16.32 12.31
N GLU A 285 -11.60 -16.56 11.21
CA GLU A 285 -12.85 -17.36 11.21
C GLU A 285 -12.59 -18.79 11.72
N ALA A 286 -11.55 -19.44 11.23
CA ALA A 286 -11.23 -20.82 11.59
C ALA A 286 -10.81 -20.97 13.05
N LEU A 287 -10.00 -20.04 13.56
CA LEU A 287 -9.51 -20.04 14.93
C LEU A 287 -10.49 -19.41 15.92
N LYS A 288 -11.51 -18.68 15.43
CA LYS A 288 -12.48 -17.92 16.21
C LYS A 288 -11.82 -16.90 17.14
N VAL A 289 -10.82 -16.20 16.62
CA VAL A 289 -10.09 -15.14 17.32
C VAL A 289 -10.40 -13.78 16.72
N PRO A 290 -10.33 -12.70 17.52
CA PRO A 290 -10.49 -11.33 17.01
C PRO A 290 -9.45 -11.01 15.95
N LEU A 291 -9.86 -10.22 14.95
CA LEU A 291 -9.00 -9.69 13.90
C LEU A 291 -9.08 -8.17 13.92
N HIS A 292 -7.93 -7.49 13.87
CA HIS A 292 -7.82 -6.06 13.66
C HIS A 292 -6.89 -5.80 12.48
N ILE A 293 -7.31 -4.96 11.55
CA ILE A 293 -6.51 -4.64 10.35
C ILE A 293 -5.89 -3.27 10.52
N PHE A 294 -4.56 -3.19 10.33
CA PHE A 294 -3.84 -1.92 10.21
C PHE A 294 -3.24 -1.79 8.83
N PHE A 295 -3.27 -0.58 8.28
CA PHE A 295 -2.71 -0.35 6.96
C PHE A 295 -2.25 1.09 6.75
N THR A 296 -1.24 1.25 5.89
CA THR A 296 -0.71 2.54 5.45
C THR A 296 -1.43 3.11 4.23
N MET A 297 -2.38 2.38 3.65
CA MET A 297 -3.10 2.75 2.44
C MET A 297 -4.61 2.66 2.66
N PRO A 298 -5.44 3.60 2.15
CA PRO A 298 -6.89 3.52 2.30
C PRO A 298 -7.47 2.27 1.62
N TRP A 299 -8.21 1.47 2.40
CA TRP A 299 -8.82 0.23 1.94
C TRP A 299 -10.33 0.17 2.21
N THR A 300 -10.81 0.97 3.16
CA THR A 300 -12.24 1.11 3.48
C THR A 300 -12.93 2.04 2.48
N PRO A 301 -14.05 1.63 1.86
CA PRO A 301 -14.79 2.46 0.92
C PRO A 301 -15.21 3.81 1.48
N THR A 302 -14.92 4.88 0.73
CA THR A 302 -15.32 6.25 1.07
C THR A 302 -15.74 7.03 -0.18
N SER A 303 -16.52 8.07 0.03
CA SER A 303 -16.90 9.05 -1.00
C SER A 303 -15.95 10.25 -1.08
N GLU A 304 -14.95 10.36 -0.21
CA GLU A 304 -14.05 11.51 -0.16
C GLU A 304 -12.83 11.39 -1.09
N PHE A 305 -12.40 10.15 -1.40
CA PHE A 305 -11.32 9.88 -2.35
C PHE A 305 -11.46 8.46 -2.96
N PRO A 306 -10.89 8.25 -4.16
CA PRO A 306 -10.92 6.94 -4.80
C PRO A 306 -10.00 5.94 -4.11
N HIS A 307 -10.20 4.64 -4.39
CA HIS A 307 -9.23 3.62 -4.00
C HIS A 307 -7.86 3.93 -4.63
N PRO A 308 -6.74 3.88 -3.90
CA PRO A 308 -5.41 4.24 -4.41
C PRO A 308 -4.98 3.50 -5.68
N LEU A 309 -5.41 2.24 -5.84
CA LEU A 309 -5.16 1.46 -7.05
C LEU A 309 -6.12 1.76 -8.20
N SER A 310 -6.92 2.83 -8.10
CA SER A 310 -7.82 3.27 -9.18
C SER A 310 -7.46 4.66 -9.69
N ARG A 311 -7.69 4.88 -10.98
CA ARG A 311 -7.50 6.18 -11.65
C ARG A 311 -8.82 6.95 -11.82
N VAL A 312 -9.78 6.72 -10.93
CA VAL A 312 -11.08 7.40 -10.97
C VAL A 312 -10.93 8.84 -10.52
N LYS A 313 -11.25 9.77 -11.39
CA LYS A 313 -11.18 11.21 -11.11
C LYS A 313 -12.53 11.81 -10.66
N GLN A 314 -13.64 11.14 -10.98
CA GLN A 314 -14.98 11.65 -10.70
C GLN A 314 -15.42 11.25 -9.28
N PRO A 315 -15.79 12.21 -8.40
CA PRO A 315 -16.18 11.91 -7.01
C PRO A 315 -17.31 10.89 -6.87
N ILE A 316 -18.27 10.89 -7.80
CA ILE A 316 -19.38 9.93 -7.81
C ILE A 316 -18.91 8.46 -7.95
N GLY A 317 -17.72 8.24 -8.52
CA GLY A 317 -17.11 6.92 -8.69
C GLY A 317 -16.21 6.47 -7.55
N TYR A 318 -15.90 7.33 -6.58
CA TYR A 318 -14.91 7.03 -5.55
C TYR A 318 -15.26 5.78 -4.75
N ARG A 319 -16.46 5.70 -4.21
CA ARG A 319 -16.90 4.53 -3.45
C ARG A 319 -16.96 3.25 -4.30
N LEU A 320 -17.37 3.37 -5.56
CA LEU A 320 -17.41 2.25 -6.50
C LEU A 320 -16.00 1.72 -6.82
N SER A 321 -14.97 2.57 -6.80
CA SER A 321 -13.60 2.17 -7.09
C SER A 321 -13.10 1.07 -6.15
N TYR A 322 -13.46 1.15 -4.86
CA TYR A 322 -13.12 0.12 -3.87
C TYR A 322 -13.76 -1.23 -4.20
N GLN A 323 -15.04 -1.23 -4.58
CA GLN A 323 -15.76 -2.46 -4.93
C GLN A 323 -15.19 -3.14 -6.19
N ILE A 324 -14.78 -2.33 -7.17
CA ILE A 324 -14.19 -2.86 -8.41
C ILE A 324 -12.79 -3.44 -8.14
N VAL A 325 -11.94 -2.72 -7.42
CA VAL A 325 -10.60 -3.19 -7.06
C VAL A 325 -10.70 -4.48 -6.24
N ASP A 326 -11.57 -4.50 -5.21
CA ASP A 326 -11.83 -5.68 -4.39
C ASP A 326 -12.29 -6.88 -5.25
N ALA A 327 -13.22 -6.67 -6.16
CA ALA A 327 -13.70 -7.71 -7.06
C ALA A 327 -12.59 -8.24 -7.98
N LEU A 328 -11.69 -7.39 -8.47
CA LEU A 328 -10.55 -7.79 -9.30
C LEU A 328 -9.55 -8.64 -8.52
N ILE A 329 -9.18 -8.20 -7.31
CA ILE A 329 -8.30 -8.95 -6.42
C ILE A 329 -8.92 -10.33 -6.13
N TRP A 330 -10.20 -10.35 -5.73
CA TRP A 330 -10.91 -11.60 -5.45
C TRP A 330 -10.93 -12.56 -6.64
N LEU A 331 -11.13 -12.05 -7.85
CA LEU A 331 -11.05 -12.84 -9.07
C LEU A 331 -9.68 -13.50 -9.27
N GLY A 332 -8.61 -12.82 -8.88
CA GLY A 332 -7.24 -13.30 -9.00
C GLY A 332 -6.87 -14.40 -8.02
N ILE A 333 -7.43 -14.38 -6.80
CA ILE A 333 -6.98 -15.24 -5.68
C ILE A 333 -8.02 -16.24 -5.18
N ARG A 334 -9.27 -16.16 -5.64
CA ARG A 334 -10.41 -16.94 -5.13
C ARG A 334 -10.19 -18.45 -5.06
N ASP A 335 -9.57 -19.03 -6.07
CA ASP A 335 -9.32 -20.47 -6.13
C ASP A 335 -8.30 -20.87 -5.07
N MET A 336 -7.25 -20.08 -4.84
CA MET A 336 -6.23 -20.31 -3.81
C MET A 336 -6.84 -20.18 -2.41
N ILE A 337 -7.62 -19.15 -2.17
CA ILE A 337 -8.35 -18.98 -0.90
C ILE A 337 -9.30 -20.17 -0.66
N ASN A 338 -10.07 -20.58 -1.65
CA ASN A 338 -10.97 -21.72 -1.49
C ASN A 338 -10.24 -23.05 -1.33
N GLU A 339 -9.07 -23.22 -1.92
CA GLU A 339 -8.20 -24.36 -1.66
C GLU A 339 -7.71 -24.36 -0.20
N PHE A 340 -7.23 -23.21 0.29
CA PHE A 340 -6.78 -22.99 1.65
C PHE A 340 -7.91 -23.25 2.67
N ARG A 341 -9.09 -22.65 2.46
CA ARG A 341 -10.28 -22.88 3.30
C ARG A 341 -10.62 -24.36 3.42
N LYS A 342 -10.64 -25.08 2.31
CA LYS A 342 -10.98 -26.52 2.31
C LYS A 342 -9.90 -27.40 2.92
N LYS A 343 -8.63 -27.22 2.48
CA LYS A 343 -7.53 -28.12 2.83
C LYS A 343 -6.98 -27.85 4.22
N MET A 344 -6.75 -26.58 4.58
CA MET A 344 -6.10 -26.21 5.83
C MET A 344 -7.08 -25.84 6.93
N LEU A 345 -8.06 -25.01 6.62
CA LEU A 345 -8.95 -24.44 7.62
C LEU A 345 -10.21 -25.29 7.90
N LYS A 346 -10.51 -26.27 7.06
CA LYS A 346 -11.75 -27.09 7.15
C LYS A 346 -13.04 -26.26 7.07
N LEU A 347 -12.98 -25.12 6.39
CA LEU A 347 -14.09 -24.21 6.17
C LEU A 347 -14.79 -24.47 4.83
N ARG A 348 -16.04 -24.01 4.72
CA ARG A 348 -16.79 -24.02 3.45
C ARG A 348 -16.19 -23.01 2.46
N PRO A 349 -16.17 -23.33 1.15
CA PRO A 349 -15.68 -22.40 0.14
C PRO A 349 -16.59 -21.19 0.03
N ILE A 350 -15.99 -20.03 -0.28
CA ILE A 350 -16.70 -18.79 -0.60
C ILE A 350 -17.15 -18.88 -2.06
N THR A 351 -18.45 -18.83 -2.32
CA THR A 351 -19.05 -19.05 -3.64
C THR A 351 -19.54 -17.79 -4.33
N TYR A 352 -19.64 -16.67 -3.60
CA TYR A 352 -20.16 -15.41 -4.10
C TYR A 352 -19.05 -14.38 -4.33
N LEU A 353 -19.33 -13.46 -5.22
CA LEU A 353 -18.62 -12.21 -5.35
C LEU A 353 -19.30 -11.23 -4.38
N SER A 354 -18.83 -11.13 -3.19
CA SER A 354 -19.25 -10.06 -2.32
C SER A 354 -18.02 -9.28 -1.90
N GLY A 355 -18.14 -8.00 -1.69
CA GLY A 355 -17.19 -7.18 -0.97
C GLY A 355 -16.90 -7.66 0.46
N TYR A 356 -17.29 -8.88 0.76
CA TYR A 356 -17.02 -9.63 1.97
C TYR A 356 -15.54 -9.97 2.13
N TYR A 357 -14.80 -9.94 1.02
CA TYR A 357 -13.42 -10.37 1.04
C TYR A 357 -12.48 -9.32 1.65
N SER A 358 -12.69 -8.06 1.33
CA SER A 358 -11.81 -6.98 1.79
C SER A 358 -12.12 -6.52 3.22
N SER A 359 -13.37 -6.64 3.68
CA SER A 359 -13.75 -6.19 5.03
C SER A 359 -15.10 -6.77 5.44
N PRO A 360 -15.13 -7.80 6.28
CA PRO A 360 -16.34 -8.06 7.06
C PRO A 360 -16.71 -6.75 7.77
N PRO A 361 -17.99 -6.31 7.75
CA PRO A 361 -18.41 -5.02 8.32
C PRO A 361 -18.09 -4.86 9.81
N ASP A 362 -17.71 -5.95 10.48
CA ASP A 362 -17.43 -5.98 11.90
C ASP A 362 -15.93 -5.97 12.26
N VAL A 363 -15.01 -6.04 11.29
CA VAL A 363 -13.58 -6.01 11.54
C VAL A 363 -13.10 -4.57 11.73
N PRO A 364 -12.43 -4.24 12.85
CA PRO A 364 -11.84 -2.93 13.06
C PRO A 364 -10.68 -2.66 12.09
N TYR A 365 -10.53 -1.38 11.69
CA TYR A 365 -9.44 -0.88 10.86
C TYR A 365 -8.73 0.27 11.54
N GLY A 366 -7.40 0.21 11.60
CA GLY A 366 -6.53 1.31 12.00
C GLY A 366 -5.69 1.78 10.82
N TYR A 367 -5.83 3.03 10.41
CA TYR A 367 -5.03 3.61 9.34
C TYR A 367 -3.82 4.34 9.89
N ILE A 368 -2.64 3.88 9.45
CA ILE A 368 -1.33 4.36 9.92
C ILE A 368 -0.92 5.57 9.07
N TRP A 369 -1.57 6.71 9.28
CA TRP A 369 -1.18 8.00 8.73
C TRP A 369 -1.70 9.15 9.59
N SER A 370 -1.12 10.34 9.43
CA SER A 370 -1.53 11.54 10.15
C SER A 370 -2.89 12.05 9.68
N PRO A 371 -3.86 12.29 10.59
CA PRO A 371 -5.11 12.96 10.26
C PRO A 371 -4.91 14.39 9.75
N HIS A 372 -3.76 15.03 10.01
CA HIS A 372 -3.42 16.33 9.46
C HIS A 372 -3.06 16.24 7.97
N LEU A 373 -2.55 15.11 7.50
CA LEU A 373 -2.34 14.86 6.07
C LEU A 373 -3.63 14.41 5.39
N VAL A 374 -4.29 13.38 5.94
CA VAL A 374 -5.56 12.84 5.44
C VAL A 374 -6.54 12.66 6.59
N PRO A 375 -7.49 13.59 6.78
CA PRO A 375 -8.51 13.46 7.83
C PRO A 375 -9.33 12.17 7.68
N LYS A 376 -9.85 11.67 8.80
CA LYS A 376 -10.79 10.56 8.77
C LYS A 376 -12.03 10.93 7.94
N PRO A 377 -12.38 10.18 6.89
CA PRO A 377 -13.61 10.39 6.12
C PRO A 377 -14.86 10.38 6.99
N LYS A 378 -15.80 11.28 6.70
CA LYS A 378 -17.06 11.42 7.46
C LYS A 378 -17.97 10.19 7.34
N ASP A 379 -17.84 9.44 6.27
CA ASP A 379 -18.62 8.22 6.00
C ASP A 379 -17.99 6.94 6.58
N TRP A 380 -16.87 7.07 7.32
CA TRP A 380 -16.30 5.96 8.09
C TRP A 380 -16.90 5.86 9.47
N GLY A 381 -17.30 4.64 9.84
CA GLY A 381 -17.91 4.34 11.12
C GLY A 381 -16.92 4.31 12.30
N PRO A 382 -17.42 3.99 13.51
CA PRO A 382 -16.62 4.01 14.74
C PRO A 382 -15.54 2.92 14.82
N LYS A 383 -15.65 1.87 14.00
CA LYS A 383 -14.63 0.79 13.92
C LYS A 383 -13.45 1.11 12.98
N VAL A 384 -13.40 2.31 12.43
CA VAL A 384 -12.30 2.75 11.57
C VAL A 384 -11.61 3.91 12.24
N ASP A 385 -10.32 3.74 12.55
CA ASP A 385 -9.49 4.75 13.20
C ASP A 385 -8.42 5.26 12.23
N VAL A 386 -8.03 6.53 12.39
CA VAL A 386 -6.81 7.11 11.80
C VAL A 386 -5.90 7.41 12.97
N VAL A 387 -4.84 6.60 13.13
CA VAL A 387 -4.08 6.52 14.38
C VAL A 387 -2.84 7.41 14.44
N GLY A 388 -2.45 8.01 13.33
CA GLY A 388 -1.17 8.70 13.19
C GLY A 388 -0.13 7.82 12.51
N PHE A 389 1.02 8.41 12.15
CA PHE A 389 2.14 7.62 11.62
C PHE A 389 2.88 6.91 12.74
N CYS A 390 3.14 5.62 12.56
CA CYS A 390 3.92 4.82 13.50
C CYS A 390 5.40 4.90 13.13
N PHE A 391 6.16 5.71 13.84
CA PHE A 391 7.60 5.84 13.67
C PHE A 391 8.34 4.82 14.54
N LEU A 392 9.43 4.29 14.00
CA LEU A 392 10.43 3.53 14.76
C LEU A 392 11.68 4.42 14.82
N ASP A 393 12.21 4.61 16.02
CA ASP A 393 13.45 5.35 16.21
C ASP A 393 14.63 4.52 15.69
N LEU A 394 15.14 4.91 14.54
CA LEU A 394 16.32 4.32 13.91
C LEU A 394 17.53 5.26 14.02
N ALA A 395 17.27 6.55 14.25
CA ALA A 395 18.31 7.58 14.36
C ALA A 395 19.18 7.40 15.60
N SER A 396 18.60 6.96 16.72
CA SER A 396 19.30 6.85 18.01
C SER A 396 20.49 5.88 18.03
N ASN A 397 20.46 4.86 17.16
CA ASN A 397 21.52 3.88 17.03
C ASN A 397 22.34 4.01 15.75
N TYR A 398 22.16 5.12 15.01
CA TYR A 398 22.86 5.34 13.76
C TYR A 398 24.14 6.14 13.97
N GLU A 399 25.25 5.57 13.59
CA GLU A 399 26.55 6.23 13.56
C GLU A 399 26.84 6.65 12.10
N PRO A 400 26.68 7.95 11.78
CA PRO A 400 26.96 8.43 10.42
C PRO A 400 28.47 8.37 10.12
N PRO A 401 28.86 8.10 8.88
CA PRO A 401 30.25 8.25 8.45
C PRO A 401 30.74 9.71 8.67
N ASP A 402 31.96 9.87 9.19
CA ASP A 402 32.57 11.20 9.41
C ASP A 402 32.53 12.05 8.15
N SER A 403 32.82 11.45 6.99
CA SER A 403 32.76 12.13 5.69
C SER A 403 31.38 12.72 5.34
N LEU A 404 30.29 12.07 5.78
CA LEU A 404 28.94 12.61 5.58
C LEU A 404 28.68 13.79 6.52
N VAL A 405 29.13 13.70 7.76
CA VAL A 405 28.96 14.79 8.74
C VAL A 405 29.76 16.02 8.30
N GLU A 406 31.03 15.83 7.98
CA GLU A 406 31.91 16.91 7.47
C GLU A 406 31.33 17.56 6.22
N TRP A 407 30.82 16.74 5.28
CA TRP A 407 30.22 17.26 4.06
C TRP A 407 28.94 18.06 4.36
N LEU A 408 28.09 17.60 5.27
CA LEU A 408 26.87 18.32 5.67
C LEU A 408 27.19 19.67 6.33
N GLU A 409 28.20 19.71 7.19
CA GLU A 409 28.63 20.92 7.91
C GLU A 409 29.35 21.94 7.02
N ALA A 410 29.94 21.47 5.93
CA ALA A 410 30.71 22.32 4.99
C ALA A 410 29.85 23.26 4.13
N GLY A 411 28.53 23.20 4.17
CA GLY A 411 27.69 24.02 3.31
C GLY A 411 26.20 24.05 3.67
N GLU A 412 25.39 24.64 2.79
CA GLU A 412 23.94 24.74 2.96
C GLU A 412 23.25 23.36 2.99
N GLN A 413 22.07 23.30 3.63
CA GLN A 413 21.26 22.09 3.71
C GLN A 413 20.93 21.55 2.31
N PRO A 414 21.25 20.29 2.00
CA PRO A 414 21.08 19.73 0.68
C PRO A 414 19.62 19.35 0.38
N VAL A 415 19.32 19.14 -0.89
CA VAL A 415 18.12 18.46 -1.36
C VAL A 415 18.40 16.97 -1.40
N TYR A 416 17.59 16.16 -0.70
CA TYR A 416 17.66 14.70 -0.78
C TYR A 416 16.90 14.20 -2.00
N ILE A 417 17.49 13.25 -2.75
CA ILE A 417 16.86 12.59 -3.90
C ILE A 417 17.13 11.08 -3.83
N GLY A 418 16.06 10.28 -3.76
CA GLY A 418 16.21 8.83 -3.69
C GLY A 418 14.89 8.08 -3.83
N PHE A 419 14.92 6.93 -4.51
CA PHE A 419 13.72 6.13 -4.78
C PHE A 419 13.66 4.82 -3.98
N GLY A 420 14.55 4.66 -2.98
CA GLY A 420 14.54 3.55 -2.02
C GLY A 420 14.77 2.19 -2.66
N SER A 421 13.97 1.19 -2.27
CA SER A 421 14.09 -0.20 -2.73
C SER A 421 13.37 -0.45 -4.06
N LEU A 422 13.47 0.47 -5.02
CA LEU A 422 12.90 0.33 -6.35
C LEU A 422 14.01 0.09 -7.38
N PRO A 423 13.94 -0.99 -8.18
CA PRO A 423 14.80 -1.14 -9.35
C PRO A 423 14.41 -0.09 -10.40
N LEU A 424 15.39 0.56 -11.01
CA LEU A 424 15.21 1.56 -12.05
C LEU A 424 15.63 0.99 -13.41
N GLU A 425 14.87 1.30 -14.46
CA GLU A 425 15.19 0.84 -15.82
C GLU A 425 16.36 1.60 -16.45
N GLU A 426 16.47 2.93 -16.18
CA GLU A 426 17.49 3.82 -16.75
C GLU A 426 18.19 4.66 -15.65
N PRO A 427 18.92 4.04 -14.70
CA PRO A 427 19.47 4.76 -13.54
C PRO A 427 20.47 5.85 -13.93
N GLU A 428 21.26 5.64 -14.99
CA GLU A 428 22.25 6.62 -15.48
C GLU A 428 21.56 7.89 -16.03
N LYS A 429 20.49 7.71 -16.81
CA LYS A 429 19.72 8.84 -17.34
C LYS A 429 19.07 9.64 -16.22
N ILE A 430 18.48 8.96 -15.25
CA ILE A 430 17.86 9.60 -14.09
C ILE A 430 18.93 10.34 -13.28
N THR A 431 20.08 9.73 -13.04
CA THR A 431 21.21 10.36 -12.35
C THR A 431 21.67 11.63 -13.06
N ASN A 432 21.82 11.60 -14.39
CA ASN A 432 22.20 12.78 -15.18
C ASN A 432 21.16 13.91 -15.07
N ILE A 433 19.86 13.60 -15.07
CA ILE A 433 18.80 14.59 -14.85
C ILE A 433 18.94 15.21 -13.46
N ILE A 434 19.21 14.42 -12.44
CA ILE A 434 19.37 14.90 -11.05
C ILE A 434 20.57 15.82 -10.94
N LEU A 435 21.74 15.43 -11.46
CA LEU A 435 22.96 16.23 -11.40
C LEU A 435 22.78 17.58 -12.10
N GLN A 436 22.22 17.59 -13.32
CA GLN A 436 21.94 18.82 -14.07
C GLN A 436 20.92 19.71 -13.34
N ALA A 437 19.88 19.12 -12.71
CA ALA A 437 18.90 19.89 -11.97
C ALA A 437 19.52 20.57 -10.74
N LEU A 438 20.38 19.89 -10.00
CA LEU A 438 21.13 20.45 -8.87
C LEU A 438 22.07 21.57 -9.32
N GLU A 439 22.77 21.38 -10.44
CA GLU A 439 23.64 22.40 -11.02
C GLU A 439 22.86 23.67 -11.44
N ILE A 440 21.76 23.51 -12.19
CA ILE A 440 20.89 24.62 -12.64
C ILE A 440 20.30 25.39 -11.47
N THR A 441 19.89 24.67 -10.44
CA THR A 441 19.30 25.27 -9.24
C THR A 441 20.36 25.79 -8.25
N ARG A 442 21.63 25.44 -8.45
CA ARG A 442 22.77 25.77 -7.58
C ARG A 442 22.61 25.31 -6.15
N HIS A 443 22.03 24.10 -5.98
CA HIS A 443 21.85 23.51 -4.66
C HIS A 443 22.69 22.25 -4.51
N ARG A 444 23.11 22.01 -3.28
CA ARG A 444 23.77 20.75 -2.92
C ARG A 444 22.73 19.63 -2.88
N GLY A 445 23.15 18.41 -3.22
CA GLY A 445 22.26 17.25 -3.23
C GLY A 445 22.84 16.03 -2.54
N ILE A 446 21.98 15.27 -1.86
CA ILE A 446 22.29 13.91 -1.42
C ILE A 446 21.50 12.95 -2.31
N ILE A 447 22.21 12.07 -2.99
CA ILE A 447 21.62 11.02 -3.83
C ILE A 447 21.70 9.69 -3.08
N ASN A 448 20.55 9.07 -2.84
CA ASN A 448 20.49 7.71 -2.30
C ASN A 448 20.51 6.70 -3.45
N ARG A 449 21.54 5.84 -3.47
CA ARG A 449 21.71 4.83 -4.53
C ARG A 449 20.54 3.85 -4.58
N GLY A 450 20.05 3.44 -3.41
CA GLY A 450 18.96 2.47 -3.28
C GLY A 450 19.21 1.19 -4.08
N TRP A 451 18.16 0.45 -4.38
CA TRP A 451 18.26 -0.74 -5.25
C TRP A 451 18.36 -0.39 -6.74
N GLY A 452 18.00 0.83 -7.10
CA GLY A 452 18.04 1.31 -8.48
C GLY A 452 19.43 1.72 -8.97
N GLY A 453 20.43 1.81 -8.08
CA GLY A 453 21.81 2.14 -8.44
C GLY A 453 22.00 3.59 -8.92
N LEU A 454 21.23 4.55 -8.39
CA LEU A 454 21.45 5.96 -8.68
C LEU A 454 22.87 6.40 -8.31
N GLY A 455 23.52 7.15 -9.17
CA GLY A 455 24.84 7.70 -8.91
C GLY A 455 26.00 6.70 -8.94
N ASN A 456 25.81 5.44 -9.34
CA ASN A 456 26.88 4.42 -9.37
C ASN A 456 28.10 4.81 -10.20
N LEU A 457 27.92 5.65 -11.23
CA LEU A 457 28.99 6.16 -12.10
C LEU A 457 29.40 7.60 -11.74
N THR A 458 28.89 8.14 -10.64
CA THR A 458 29.13 9.52 -10.21
C THR A 458 30.15 9.51 -9.07
N GLU A 459 31.21 10.29 -9.20
CA GLU A 459 32.12 10.53 -8.09
C GLU A 459 31.54 11.58 -7.12
N PRO A 460 31.73 11.42 -5.81
CA PRO A 460 31.38 12.45 -4.83
C PRO A 460 32.06 13.79 -5.17
N SER A 461 31.33 14.87 -4.98
CA SER A 461 31.83 16.23 -5.23
C SER A 461 31.40 17.17 -4.11
N ASP A 462 31.92 18.38 -4.09
CA ASP A 462 31.50 19.40 -3.08
C ASP A 462 29.99 19.68 -3.13
N SER A 463 29.36 19.49 -4.29
CA SER A 463 27.94 19.74 -4.48
C SER A 463 27.05 18.49 -4.34
N VAL A 464 27.59 17.27 -4.45
CA VAL A 464 26.82 16.02 -4.44
C VAL A 464 27.47 14.97 -3.56
N TYR A 465 26.69 14.43 -2.60
CA TYR A 465 27.09 13.31 -1.76
C TYR A 465 26.21 12.08 -2.05
N LEU A 466 26.83 10.91 -2.07
CA LEU A 466 26.16 9.64 -2.34
C LEU A 466 25.98 8.84 -1.05
N VAL A 467 24.76 8.41 -0.75
CA VAL A 467 24.45 7.55 0.40
C VAL A 467 23.84 6.23 -0.06
N ASP A 468 24.18 5.15 0.63
CA ASP A 468 23.60 3.82 0.39
C ASP A 468 22.45 3.52 1.34
N ASN A 469 22.69 3.60 2.62
CA ASN A 469 21.70 3.31 3.66
C ASN A 469 21.86 4.32 4.80
N CYS A 470 20.94 5.27 4.86
CA CYS A 470 20.91 6.26 5.92
C CYS A 470 19.47 6.38 6.46
N PRO A 471 19.25 6.32 7.79
CA PRO A 471 17.93 6.51 8.36
C PRO A 471 17.34 7.86 7.99
N HIS A 472 16.11 7.88 7.48
CA HIS A 472 15.44 9.10 7.04
C HIS A 472 15.14 10.05 8.21
N ASP A 473 14.85 9.51 9.39
CA ASP A 473 14.63 10.28 10.62
C ASP A 473 15.89 11.02 11.09
N TRP A 474 17.08 10.52 10.76
CA TRP A 474 18.36 11.22 10.98
C TRP A 474 18.65 12.21 9.84
N LEU A 475 18.52 11.76 8.59
CA LEU A 475 19.01 12.52 7.43
C LEU A 475 18.11 13.69 7.05
N PHE A 476 16.78 13.51 7.05
CA PHE A 476 15.86 14.53 6.55
C PHE A 476 15.81 15.79 7.38
N GLN A 477 16.10 15.72 8.68
CA GLN A 477 16.26 16.89 9.54
C GLN A 477 17.41 17.81 9.10
N ARG A 478 18.34 17.30 8.30
CA ARG A 478 19.52 17.98 7.75
C ARG A 478 19.35 18.41 6.30
N CYS A 479 18.17 18.17 5.72
CA CYS A 479 17.84 18.49 4.34
C CYS A 479 16.90 19.69 4.25
N SER A 480 17.05 20.47 3.17
CA SER A 480 16.14 21.60 2.84
C SER A 480 14.82 21.12 2.24
N ALA A 481 14.86 20.05 1.43
CA ALA A 481 13.73 19.44 0.75
C ALA A 481 14.04 17.97 0.38
N VAL A 482 13.01 17.18 0.06
CA VAL A 482 13.16 15.77 -0.30
C VAL A 482 12.39 15.40 -1.58
N VAL A 483 13.02 14.62 -2.43
CA VAL A 483 12.43 14.04 -3.66
C VAL A 483 12.48 12.53 -3.54
N HIS A 484 11.32 11.87 -3.57
CA HIS A 484 11.26 10.42 -3.42
C HIS A 484 10.06 9.78 -4.14
N HIS A 485 10.00 8.44 -4.13
CA HIS A 485 8.96 7.66 -4.84
C HIS A 485 7.54 7.77 -4.27
N GLY A 486 7.35 8.28 -3.04
CA GLY A 486 6.02 8.42 -2.44
C GLY A 486 5.57 7.24 -1.59
N GLY A 487 6.47 6.40 -1.11
CA GLY A 487 6.11 5.42 -0.08
C GLY A 487 5.62 6.12 1.19
N ALA A 488 4.59 5.57 1.86
CA ALA A 488 3.94 6.18 3.03
C ALA A 488 4.93 6.54 4.14
N GLY A 489 5.88 5.63 4.49
CA GLY A 489 6.88 5.86 5.53
C GLY A 489 7.88 6.97 5.18
N THR A 490 8.35 7.04 3.92
CA THR A 490 9.27 8.09 3.47
C THR A 490 8.55 9.44 3.41
N THR A 491 7.28 9.46 2.98
CA THR A 491 6.43 10.65 3.01
C THR A 491 6.25 11.16 4.44
N ALA A 492 5.96 10.26 5.37
CA ALA A 492 5.84 10.58 6.80
C ALA A 492 7.12 11.19 7.36
N ALA A 493 8.29 10.58 7.06
CA ALA A 493 9.58 11.07 7.54
C ALA A 493 9.90 12.47 7.00
N GLY A 494 9.63 12.73 5.70
CA GLY A 494 9.79 14.05 5.09
C GLY A 494 8.93 15.11 5.75
N LEU A 495 7.64 14.82 5.97
CA LEU A 495 6.71 15.74 6.61
C LEU A 495 7.08 16.01 8.07
N LYS A 496 7.45 14.97 8.84
CA LYS A 496 7.90 15.11 10.24
C LYS A 496 9.17 15.95 10.36
N ALA A 497 10.08 15.85 9.40
CA ALA A 497 11.29 16.67 9.32
C ALA A 497 11.02 18.10 8.79
N ALA A 498 9.77 18.50 8.62
CA ALA A 498 9.38 19.77 8.02
C ALA A 498 10.01 20.02 6.64
N CYS A 499 10.25 18.95 5.86
CA CYS A 499 10.79 19.04 4.51
C CYS A 499 9.68 19.17 3.48
N PRO A 500 9.68 20.23 2.64
CA PRO A 500 8.93 20.21 1.40
C PRO A 500 9.26 18.98 0.58
N THR A 501 8.24 18.35 -0.02
CA THR A 501 8.35 17.01 -0.56
C THR A 501 7.83 16.92 -1.99
N THR A 502 8.68 16.47 -2.93
CA THR A 502 8.26 16.09 -4.28
C THR A 502 8.13 14.57 -4.37
N ILE A 503 6.99 14.12 -4.85
CA ILE A 503 6.73 12.69 -5.06
C ILE A 503 6.82 12.36 -6.55
N VAL A 504 7.66 11.36 -6.86
CA VAL A 504 7.81 10.76 -8.19
C VAL A 504 7.22 9.35 -8.12
N PRO A 505 5.91 9.18 -8.35
CA PRO A 505 5.25 7.90 -8.18
C PRO A 505 5.56 6.93 -9.32
N PHE A 506 5.84 5.68 -8.97
CA PHE A 506 6.07 4.56 -9.88
C PHE A 506 4.82 3.66 -9.97
N PHE A 507 4.22 3.29 -8.83
CA PHE A 507 3.04 2.42 -8.77
C PHE A 507 2.34 2.47 -7.39
N GLY A 508 1.27 1.68 -7.25
CA GLY A 508 0.60 1.43 -5.97
C GLY A 508 -0.12 2.66 -5.41
N ASP A 509 0.14 2.95 -4.14
CA ASP A 509 -0.41 4.09 -3.39
C ASP A 509 0.39 5.39 -3.55
N GLN A 510 1.55 5.33 -4.20
CA GLN A 510 2.43 6.49 -4.34
C GLN A 510 1.76 7.70 -5.01
N PRO A 511 0.94 7.54 -6.07
CA PRO A 511 0.17 8.66 -6.62
C PRO A 511 -0.80 9.28 -5.60
N PHE A 512 -1.43 8.47 -4.76
CA PHE A 512 -2.33 8.95 -3.71
C PHE A 512 -1.57 9.85 -2.73
N TRP A 513 -0.42 9.44 -2.24
CA TRP A 513 0.40 10.24 -1.33
C TRP A 513 0.88 11.53 -2.00
N GLY A 514 1.28 11.47 -3.28
CA GLY A 514 1.67 12.65 -4.06
C GLY A 514 0.55 13.69 -4.14
N GLU A 515 -0.66 13.26 -4.43
CA GLU A 515 -1.84 14.12 -4.46
C GLU A 515 -2.15 14.73 -3.07
N ARG A 516 -1.97 13.97 -1.98
CA ARG A 516 -2.17 14.49 -0.61
C ARG A 516 -1.13 15.55 -0.23
N VAL A 517 0.14 15.31 -0.51
CA VAL A 517 1.24 16.26 -0.30
C VAL A 517 0.99 17.57 -1.08
N HIS A 518 0.62 17.43 -2.36
CA HIS A 518 0.27 18.58 -3.21
C HIS A 518 -0.95 19.34 -2.67
N ALA A 519 -2.01 18.64 -2.31
CA ALA A 519 -3.23 19.27 -1.77
C ALA A 519 -2.99 20.05 -0.47
N ARG A 520 -1.99 19.66 0.32
CA ARG A 520 -1.55 20.41 1.51
C ARG A 520 -0.61 21.56 1.18
N GLY A 521 -0.20 21.71 -0.07
CA GLY A 521 0.70 22.78 -0.53
C GLY A 521 2.13 22.65 0.00
N VAL A 522 2.54 21.45 0.42
CA VAL A 522 3.90 21.16 0.90
C VAL A 522 4.77 20.47 -0.14
N GLY A 523 4.26 20.35 -1.36
CA GLY A 523 4.97 19.84 -2.53
C GLY A 523 4.25 20.22 -3.83
N PRO A 524 4.95 20.16 -4.98
CA PRO A 524 4.32 20.34 -6.29
C PRO A 524 3.38 19.17 -6.60
N ALA A 525 2.67 19.25 -7.73
CA ALA A 525 1.96 18.10 -8.27
C ALA A 525 2.94 16.93 -8.49
N PRO A 526 2.53 15.68 -8.21
CA PRO A 526 3.42 14.53 -8.37
C PRO A 526 3.89 14.40 -9.82
N ILE A 527 5.15 14.01 -10.01
CA ILE A 527 5.78 13.81 -11.32
C ILE A 527 5.78 12.30 -11.61
N PRO A 528 4.90 11.76 -12.46
CA PRO A 528 4.94 10.34 -12.81
C PRO A 528 6.34 9.91 -13.30
N ALA A 529 6.80 8.71 -12.93
CA ALA A 529 8.16 8.27 -13.21
C ALA A 529 8.49 8.25 -14.72
N ASP A 530 7.50 7.94 -15.57
CA ASP A 530 7.59 7.98 -17.04
C ASP A 530 7.63 9.41 -17.62
N GLU A 531 7.24 10.40 -16.84
CA GLU A 531 7.29 11.82 -17.18
C GLU A 531 8.44 12.57 -16.51
N PHE A 532 9.32 11.86 -15.78
CA PHE A 532 10.44 12.47 -15.06
C PHE A 532 11.44 13.12 -16.01
N SER A 533 11.62 14.42 -15.91
CA SER A 533 12.47 15.20 -16.82
C SER A 533 13.22 16.30 -16.06
N LEU A 534 14.29 16.80 -16.70
CA LEU A 534 15.11 17.89 -16.15
C LEU A 534 14.28 19.13 -15.82
N GLU A 535 13.41 19.55 -16.74
CA GLU A 535 12.56 20.72 -16.57
C GLU A 535 11.64 20.56 -15.35
N LYS A 536 10.93 19.43 -15.27
CA LYS A 536 10.01 19.16 -14.15
C LYS A 536 10.73 19.07 -12.81
N LEU A 537 11.94 18.50 -12.77
CA LEU A 537 12.72 18.40 -11.53
C LEU A 537 13.24 19.77 -11.08
N VAL A 538 13.72 20.59 -12.01
CA VAL A 538 14.16 21.98 -11.72
C VAL A 538 13.00 22.79 -11.15
N ASP A 539 11.83 22.73 -11.77
CA ASP A 539 10.64 23.43 -11.29
C ASP A 539 10.17 22.93 -9.92
N ALA A 540 10.24 21.61 -9.71
CA ALA A 540 9.91 21.00 -8.42
C ALA A 540 10.87 21.45 -7.30
N ILE A 541 12.18 21.48 -7.55
CA ILE A 541 13.17 21.98 -6.58
C ILE A 541 12.90 23.45 -6.26
N ARG A 542 12.69 24.30 -7.26
CA ARG A 542 12.37 25.73 -7.05
C ARG A 542 11.09 25.91 -6.25
N PHE A 543 10.05 25.11 -6.52
CA PHE A 543 8.81 25.14 -5.76
C PHE A 543 9.03 24.76 -4.29
N MET A 544 9.78 23.69 -4.03
CA MET A 544 10.04 23.22 -2.66
C MET A 544 10.85 24.21 -1.83
N LEU A 545 11.74 24.97 -2.48
CA LEU A 545 12.61 25.94 -1.81
C LEU A 545 11.94 27.32 -1.63
N ASP A 546 10.68 27.50 -2.05
CA ASP A 546 9.91 28.69 -1.73
C ASP A 546 9.66 28.76 -0.21
N PRO A 547 10.01 29.88 0.46
CA PRO A 547 9.81 30.04 1.90
C PRO A 547 8.38 29.75 2.37
N LYS A 548 7.36 30.05 1.57
CA LYS A 548 5.96 29.79 1.91
C LYS A 548 5.63 28.30 1.92
N VAL A 549 6.30 27.51 1.09
CA VAL A 549 6.14 26.06 1.09
C VAL A 549 6.82 25.46 2.31
N LYS A 550 8.00 25.98 2.67
CA LYS A 550 8.70 25.62 3.92
C LYS A 550 7.88 25.96 5.16
N GLU A 551 7.26 27.13 5.22
CA GLU A 551 6.37 27.52 6.33
C GLU A 551 5.24 26.50 6.50
N ARG A 552 4.54 26.13 5.43
CA ARG A 552 3.49 25.10 5.46
C ARG A 552 4.01 23.73 5.89
N ALA A 553 5.21 23.35 5.45
CA ALA A 553 5.83 22.10 5.88
C ALA A 553 6.12 22.11 7.40
N VAL A 554 6.57 23.25 7.95
CA VAL A 554 6.77 23.44 9.40
C VAL A 554 5.44 23.37 10.16
N GLU A 555 4.36 23.96 9.63
CA GLU A 555 3.02 23.89 10.24
C GLU A 555 2.52 22.43 10.34
N ILE A 556 2.67 21.65 9.26
CA ILE A 556 2.30 20.23 9.28
C ILE A 556 3.18 19.44 10.25
N ALA A 557 4.49 19.65 10.25
CA ALA A 557 5.39 18.97 11.17
C ALA A 557 5.00 19.24 12.63
N LYS A 558 4.74 20.51 12.99
CA LYS A 558 4.26 20.88 14.33
C LYS A 558 2.94 20.22 14.70
N ALA A 559 2.01 20.13 13.74
CA ALA A 559 0.74 19.43 13.98
C ALA A 559 0.95 17.93 14.24
N MET A 560 1.95 17.33 13.57
CA MET A 560 2.33 15.91 13.76
C MET A 560 3.16 15.66 15.02
N ASP A 561 3.80 16.68 15.61
CA ASP A 561 4.59 16.51 16.86
C ASP A 561 3.73 16.08 18.06
N GLY A 562 2.44 16.44 18.06
CA GLY A 562 1.47 16.01 19.06
C GLY A 562 0.86 14.62 18.81
N GLU A 563 1.25 13.95 17.72
CA GLU A 563 0.72 12.63 17.36
C GLU A 563 1.66 11.51 17.82
N ASP A 564 1.12 10.55 18.54
CA ASP A 564 1.76 9.25 18.77
C ASP A 564 0.94 8.14 18.10
N GLY A 565 1.30 7.82 16.85
CA GLY A 565 0.60 6.81 16.06
C GLY A 565 0.77 5.40 16.62
N VAL A 566 1.85 5.12 17.35
CA VAL A 566 2.09 3.81 17.98
C VAL A 566 1.11 3.63 19.14
N THR A 567 1.06 4.59 20.05
CA THR A 567 0.08 4.60 21.14
C THR A 567 -1.35 4.65 20.58
N GLY A 568 -1.59 5.42 19.53
CA GLY A 568 -2.89 5.46 18.84
C GLY A 568 -3.33 4.08 18.31
N ALA A 569 -2.39 3.32 17.72
CA ALA A 569 -2.67 1.97 17.21
C ALA A 569 -2.93 0.96 18.33
N VAL A 570 -2.13 1.00 19.39
CA VAL A 570 -2.32 0.14 20.57
C VAL A 570 -3.66 0.43 21.27
N ASN A 571 -3.99 1.69 21.45
CA ASN A 571 -5.28 2.10 22.03
C ASN A 571 -6.46 1.68 21.15
N ALA A 572 -6.35 1.80 19.82
CA ALA A 572 -7.36 1.33 18.88
C ALA A 572 -7.52 -0.19 18.96
N PHE A 573 -6.42 -0.94 19.03
CA PHE A 573 -6.46 -2.39 19.21
C PHE A 573 -7.18 -2.77 20.51
N HIS A 574 -6.78 -2.20 21.65
CA HIS A 574 -7.39 -2.49 22.94
C HIS A 574 -8.87 -2.11 23.01
N ARG A 575 -9.26 -0.94 22.51
CA ARG A 575 -10.65 -0.47 22.47
C ARG A 575 -11.57 -1.39 21.68
N HIS A 576 -11.09 -1.97 20.58
CA HIS A 576 -11.88 -2.86 19.73
C HIS A 576 -11.72 -4.34 20.07
N PHE A 577 -10.83 -4.69 21.00
CA PHE A 577 -10.72 -6.06 21.46
C PHE A 577 -11.96 -6.46 22.26
N PRO A 578 -12.58 -7.63 21.99
CA PRO A 578 -13.77 -8.06 22.71
C PRO A 578 -13.49 -8.26 24.21
N HIS A 579 -14.13 -7.49 25.05
CA HIS A 579 -14.10 -7.67 26.51
C HIS A 579 -15.14 -8.70 26.90
N ASN A 580 -14.75 -9.73 27.64
CA ASN A 580 -15.68 -10.64 28.28
C ASN A 580 -16.32 -9.94 29.49
N ASN A 581 -17.25 -9.04 29.26
CA ASN A 581 -18.17 -8.62 30.33
C ASN A 581 -19.05 -9.82 30.65
N SER A 582 -18.77 -10.50 31.74
CA SER A 582 -19.49 -11.67 32.25
C SER A 582 -20.92 -11.37 32.68
N GLU A 583 -21.47 -10.19 32.38
CA GLU A 583 -22.82 -9.77 32.72
C GLU A 583 -23.75 -9.54 31.52
N ASP A 584 -23.29 -9.46 30.32
CA ASP A 584 -24.17 -9.42 29.16
C ASP A 584 -24.56 -10.85 28.76
N LYS A 585 -25.69 -11.32 29.29
CA LYS A 585 -26.44 -12.42 28.68
C LYS A 585 -26.63 -12.07 27.20
N PRO A 586 -26.28 -12.99 26.26
CA PRO A 586 -26.56 -12.73 24.86
C PRO A 586 -28.04 -12.46 24.71
N GLU A 587 -28.43 -11.23 24.41
CA GLU A 587 -29.75 -10.97 23.85
C GLU A 587 -29.89 -11.90 22.65
N SER A 588 -30.77 -12.85 22.75
CA SER A 588 -31.10 -13.77 21.69
C SER A 588 -31.44 -12.92 20.46
N LEU A 589 -30.56 -12.91 19.48
CA LEU A 589 -30.83 -12.33 18.17
C LEU A 589 -32.22 -12.80 17.73
N PRO A 590 -33.13 -11.90 17.38
CA PRO A 590 -34.46 -12.31 16.93
C PRO A 590 -34.26 -13.21 15.71
N ALA A 591 -34.70 -14.45 15.83
CA ALA A 591 -34.65 -15.43 14.75
C ALA A 591 -35.19 -14.75 13.48
N ARG A 592 -34.35 -14.54 12.47
CA ARG A 592 -34.78 -14.09 11.15
C ARG A 592 -35.87 -15.05 10.69
N ARG A 593 -37.12 -14.64 10.86
CA ARG A 593 -38.27 -15.32 10.30
C ARG A 593 -38.06 -15.37 8.79
N GLY A 594 -37.69 -16.55 8.31
CA GLY A 594 -37.63 -16.86 6.89
C GLY A 594 -39.01 -16.62 6.28
N LEU A 595 -39.15 -15.55 5.53
CA LEU A 595 -40.28 -15.31 4.63
C LEU A 595 -40.10 -16.21 3.40
N PHE A 596 -40.42 -17.50 3.55
CA PHE A 596 -40.81 -18.38 2.43
C PHE A 596 -41.52 -19.60 3.01
N SER A 597 -42.78 -19.39 3.44
CA SER A 597 -43.72 -20.47 3.56
C SER A 597 -44.54 -20.50 2.28
N ILE A 598 -44.13 -21.30 1.31
CA ILE A 598 -45.01 -21.72 0.23
C ILE A 598 -45.93 -22.79 0.82
N ARG A 599 -47.10 -22.40 1.32
CA ARG A 599 -48.20 -23.33 1.56
C ARG A 599 -48.89 -23.60 0.22
N ARG A 600 -48.74 -24.84 -0.22
CA ARG A 600 -49.61 -25.68 -1.03
C ARG A 600 -51.00 -25.10 -1.30
N CYS A 601 -51.25 -24.77 -2.56
CA CYS A 601 -52.55 -24.85 -3.20
C CYS A 601 -52.56 -26.11 -4.07
N PHE A 602 -52.96 -27.25 -3.52
CA PHE A 602 -53.58 -28.32 -4.30
C PHE A 602 -54.77 -28.80 -3.51
N GLY A 603 -55.93 -28.48 -4.05
CA GLY A 603 -57.19 -29.06 -3.68
C GLY A 603 -57.22 -30.51 -4.06
N HIS A 604 -57.65 -31.38 -3.15
CA HIS A 604 -58.17 -32.71 -3.50
C HIS A 604 -59.61 -32.74 -3.00
N SER A 605 -60.49 -32.72 -3.96
CA SER A 605 -61.86 -33.21 -3.86
C SER A 605 -61.84 -34.69 -3.62
N SER A 606 -62.48 -35.16 -2.58
CA SER A 606 -62.79 -36.55 -2.32
C SER A 606 -64.27 -36.80 -2.70
N PRO A 607 -64.59 -37.96 -3.29
CA PRO A 607 -65.94 -38.44 -3.21
C PRO A 607 -66.05 -39.77 -2.43
N TYR A 608 -67.07 -39.85 -1.62
CA TYR A 608 -67.92 -41.00 -1.19
C TYR A 608 -67.25 -42.31 -0.71
N THR A 609 -67.46 -42.71 0.43
CA THR A 609 -68.54 -43.45 1.19
C THR A 609 -68.16 -43.51 2.66
#